data_57ad5d1b83d9b1c35968abf5c04e40e5
#
_entry.id   57ad5d1b83d9b1c35968abf5c04e40e5
#
_cell.length_a   1.000
_cell.length_b   1.000
_cell.length_c   1.000
_cell.angle_alpha   90.00
_cell.angle_beta   90.00
_cell.angle_gamma   90.00
#
_symmetry.space_group_name_H-M   'P 1'
#
loop_
_entity.id
_entity.type
_entity.pdbx_description
1 polymer ?
#
loop_
_entity_poly.entity_id
_entity_poly.type
_entity_poly.pdbx_seq_one_letter_code
_entity_poly.pdbx_strand_id
1 'polypeptide(L)'
;MKHWLAPQLCLVLLAPAAAQEESADWVDAMKNVHAKFSGQRGTFAQFGDSITITMAFWSSLQGGAKNMTAETEAAYKLVNGFMKLECWSGWKGPEYGNQGSMTIRWAHENLGKWLEKLNPEVALIMFGTNDLHSVPLEEYEAKTRDVVRRCLDNGTVVILTTIPPRHGMLEKSKVYAEAARKIARELHVPLCDYSAECLKRRPEDWDGADEKFREYKDYDVPTLIARDGVHPSNPKAFSGDYSEEGLRSSGFVLRNYVSLQAYAAVIRSVLAVK
;
A
#
# COMPACT_ATOMS: atom_id res chain seq x y z
N MET A 1 -26.42 -57.35 5.59
CA MET A 1 -25.93 -56.11 4.96
C MET A 1 -25.55 -55.14 6.08
N LYS A 2 -24.24 -54.95 6.33
CA LYS A 2 -23.78 -54.01 7.37
C LYS A 2 -23.32 -52.72 6.69
N HIS A 3 -24.05 -51.62 6.93
CA HIS A 3 -23.66 -50.27 6.45
C HIS A 3 -22.57 -49.70 7.38
N TRP A 4 -21.40 -49.45 6.83
CA TRP A 4 -20.35 -48.72 7.48
C TRP A 4 -20.54 -47.21 7.13
N LEU A 5 -20.83 -46.39 8.15
CA LEU A 5 -20.78 -44.95 8.07
C LEU A 5 -19.36 -44.50 8.40
N ALA A 6 -18.69 -43.90 7.44
CA ALA A 6 -17.40 -43.24 7.66
C ALA A 6 -17.63 -41.86 8.32
N PRO A 7 -16.86 -41.47 9.34
CA PRO A 7 -16.96 -40.12 9.90
C PRO A 7 -16.31 -39.09 8.97
N GLN A 8 -17.06 -38.09 8.60
CA GLN A 8 -16.53 -36.88 7.95
C GLN A 8 -15.72 -36.07 8.98
N LEU A 9 -14.40 -36.01 8.78
CA LEU A 9 -13.51 -35.18 9.56
C LEU A 9 -13.61 -33.74 9.05
N CYS A 10 -14.33 -32.89 9.80
CA CYS A 10 -14.38 -31.45 9.54
C CYS A 10 -13.04 -30.83 9.97
N LEU A 11 -12.19 -30.51 9.00
CA LEU A 11 -10.91 -29.78 9.25
C LEU A 11 -11.25 -28.32 9.47
N VAL A 12 -11.36 -27.90 10.73
CA VAL A 12 -11.42 -26.48 11.10
C VAL A 12 -10.00 -25.92 10.98
N LEU A 13 -9.73 -25.18 9.92
CA LEU A 13 -8.51 -24.40 9.77
C LEU A 13 -8.55 -23.25 10.78
N LEU A 14 -7.95 -23.45 11.94
CA LEU A 14 -7.65 -22.37 12.88
C LEU A 14 -6.57 -21.49 12.25
N ALA A 15 -6.91 -20.25 11.91
CA ALA A 15 -5.92 -19.23 11.58
C ALA A 15 -4.96 -19.05 12.77
N PRO A 16 -3.65 -18.85 12.55
CA PRO A 16 -2.71 -18.73 13.65
C PRO A 16 -3.04 -17.53 14.54
N ALA A 17 -3.16 -17.74 15.83
CA ALA A 17 -3.52 -16.74 16.84
C ALA A 17 -2.63 -15.47 16.79
N ALA A 18 -1.36 -15.61 16.38
CA ALA A 18 -0.42 -14.50 16.22
C ALA A 18 -0.88 -13.44 15.19
N ALA A 19 -1.55 -13.84 14.10
CA ALA A 19 -2.05 -12.90 13.09
C ALA A 19 -3.28 -12.11 13.59
N GLN A 20 -4.02 -12.64 14.56
CA GLN A 20 -5.15 -11.97 15.20
C GLN A 20 -4.71 -10.99 16.30
N GLU A 21 -3.64 -11.29 17.03
CA GLU A 21 -3.07 -10.37 18.04
C GLU A 21 -2.37 -9.16 17.40
N GLU A 22 -1.60 -9.34 16.32
CA GLU A 22 -1.00 -8.21 15.57
C GLU A 22 -2.05 -7.26 14.98
N SER A 23 -3.24 -7.74 14.62
CA SER A 23 -4.31 -6.89 14.08
C SER A 23 -5.04 -6.08 15.14
N ALA A 24 -5.03 -6.50 16.40
CA ALA A 24 -5.71 -5.78 17.49
C ALA A 24 -4.90 -4.57 17.99
N ASP A 25 -3.58 -4.68 17.99
CA ASP A 25 -2.67 -3.71 18.60
C ASP A 25 -2.68 -2.33 17.89
N TRP A 26 -2.66 -2.30 16.54
CA TRP A 26 -2.70 -1.02 15.81
C TRP A 26 -4.08 -0.34 15.87
N VAL A 27 -5.16 -1.07 16.04
CA VAL A 27 -6.52 -0.51 16.02
C VAL A 27 -6.72 0.48 17.17
N ASP A 28 -6.40 0.08 18.40
CA ASP A 28 -6.58 0.95 19.57
C ASP A 28 -5.58 2.11 19.57
N ALA A 29 -4.35 1.89 19.11
CA ALA A 29 -3.38 2.96 18.92
C ALA A 29 -3.90 4.00 17.92
N MET A 30 -4.44 3.58 16.79
CA MET A 30 -4.96 4.49 15.76
C MET A 30 -6.28 5.17 16.17
N LYS A 31 -7.13 4.55 16.97
CA LYS A 31 -8.28 5.23 17.60
C LYS A 31 -7.84 6.39 18.50
N ASN A 32 -6.79 6.16 19.32
CA ASN A 32 -6.21 7.19 20.18
C ASN A 32 -5.58 8.34 19.37
N VAL A 33 -4.96 8.04 18.24
CA VAL A 33 -4.46 9.05 17.29
C VAL A 33 -5.63 9.82 16.69
N HIS A 34 -6.61 9.12 16.12
CA HIS A 34 -7.77 9.72 15.47
C HIS A 34 -8.62 10.59 16.42
N ALA A 35 -8.65 10.28 17.72
CA ALA A 35 -9.32 11.11 18.71
C ALA A 35 -8.77 12.55 18.79
N LYS A 36 -7.55 12.79 18.32
CA LYS A 36 -6.93 14.12 18.24
C LYS A 36 -7.18 14.82 16.89
N PHE A 37 -7.73 14.11 15.91
CA PHE A 37 -7.93 14.64 14.57
C PHE A 37 -8.95 15.79 14.57
N SER A 38 -8.56 16.91 13.97
CA SER A 38 -9.40 18.13 13.91
C SER A 38 -9.70 18.59 12.48
N GLY A 39 -9.27 17.80 11.48
CA GLY A 39 -9.44 18.13 10.07
C GLY A 39 -10.79 17.69 9.47
N GLN A 40 -10.85 17.65 8.17
CA GLN A 40 -12.04 17.24 7.44
C GLN A 40 -12.13 15.73 7.29
N ARG A 41 -13.23 15.14 7.71
CA ARG A 41 -13.49 13.70 7.58
C ARG A 41 -13.48 13.25 6.12
N GLY A 42 -12.93 12.08 5.88
CA GLY A 42 -12.81 11.45 4.56
C GLY A 42 -11.62 11.96 3.74
N THR A 43 -10.76 12.80 4.31
CA THR A 43 -9.53 13.24 3.63
C THR A 43 -8.45 12.17 3.69
N PHE A 44 -7.83 11.90 2.54
CA PHE A 44 -6.84 10.84 2.36
C PHE A 44 -5.65 11.34 1.55
N ALA A 45 -4.51 11.51 2.20
CA ALA A 45 -3.27 11.90 1.55
C ALA A 45 -2.44 10.69 1.11
N GLN A 46 -1.73 10.84 -0.01
CA GLN A 46 -0.85 9.82 -0.59
C GLN A 46 0.56 10.40 -0.65
N PHE A 47 1.40 10.14 0.35
CA PHE A 47 2.77 10.64 0.41
C PHE A 47 3.72 9.63 -0.24
N GLY A 48 4.49 10.06 -1.23
CA GLY A 48 5.39 9.15 -1.93
C GLY A 48 6.09 9.75 -3.15
N ASP A 49 6.73 8.88 -3.90
CA ASP A 49 7.54 9.21 -5.07
C ASP A 49 6.80 9.03 -6.42
N SER A 50 7.55 8.74 -7.50
CA SER A 50 7.01 8.51 -8.85
C SER A 50 5.95 7.41 -8.91
N ILE A 51 6.07 6.39 -8.08
CA ILE A 51 5.10 5.29 -8.02
C ILE A 51 3.76 5.79 -7.42
N THR A 52 3.76 6.85 -6.63
CA THR A 52 2.59 7.41 -5.94
C THR A 52 1.91 8.54 -6.72
N ILE A 53 2.67 9.45 -7.36
CA ILE A 53 2.10 10.59 -8.10
C ILE A 53 1.28 10.18 -9.33
N THR A 54 1.58 9.02 -9.91
CA THR A 54 0.95 8.56 -11.16
C THR A 54 -0.57 8.38 -11.04
N MET A 55 -1.29 8.66 -12.13
CA MET A 55 -2.73 8.42 -12.24
C MET A 55 -3.09 6.91 -12.29
N ALA A 56 -2.12 6.01 -12.49
CA ALA A 56 -2.33 4.58 -12.38
C ALA A 56 -2.57 4.14 -10.93
N PHE A 57 -2.13 4.95 -9.94
CA PHE A 57 -2.36 4.70 -8.52
C PHE A 57 -3.57 5.48 -8.00
N TRP A 58 -4.51 4.82 -7.37
CA TRP A 58 -5.82 5.27 -6.86
C TRP A 58 -6.79 5.76 -7.94
N SER A 59 -6.43 6.71 -8.77
CA SER A 59 -7.34 7.32 -9.74
C SER A 59 -7.94 6.30 -10.71
N SER A 60 -7.20 5.26 -11.07
CA SER A 60 -7.66 4.18 -11.94
C SER A 60 -8.78 3.32 -11.33
N LEU A 61 -8.94 3.32 -10.01
CA LEU A 61 -10.06 2.64 -9.33
C LEU A 61 -11.41 3.25 -9.71
N GLN A 62 -11.48 4.54 -10.04
CA GLN A 62 -12.71 5.21 -10.46
C GLN A 62 -13.08 4.94 -11.92
N GLY A 63 -12.13 4.51 -12.74
CA GLY A 63 -12.26 4.50 -14.21
C GLY A 63 -12.56 3.15 -14.85
N GLY A 64 -13.14 2.16 -14.14
CA GLY A 64 -13.51 0.88 -14.77
C GLY A 64 -12.87 -0.36 -14.14
N ALA A 65 -12.83 -0.40 -12.83
CA ALA A 65 -12.47 -1.61 -12.10
C ALA A 65 -13.44 -2.76 -12.44
N LYS A 66 -12.87 -3.92 -12.80
CA LYS A 66 -13.62 -5.11 -13.21
C LYS A 66 -13.10 -6.34 -12.50
N ASN A 67 -13.90 -7.41 -12.48
CA ASN A 67 -13.55 -8.72 -11.93
C ASN A 67 -13.13 -8.68 -10.44
N MET A 68 -13.67 -7.74 -9.68
CA MET A 68 -13.49 -7.70 -8.23
C MET A 68 -14.20 -8.89 -7.57
N THR A 69 -13.56 -9.48 -6.57
CA THR A 69 -14.27 -10.38 -5.65
C THR A 69 -15.31 -9.59 -4.86
N ALA A 70 -16.32 -10.27 -4.30
CA ALA A 70 -17.34 -9.61 -3.46
C ALA A 70 -16.72 -8.83 -2.29
N GLU A 71 -15.63 -9.32 -1.70
CA GLU A 71 -14.89 -8.65 -0.64
C GLU A 71 -14.21 -7.38 -1.14
N THR A 72 -13.53 -7.45 -2.28
CA THR A 72 -12.85 -6.28 -2.89
C THR A 72 -13.86 -5.22 -3.31
N GLU A 73 -15.00 -5.64 -3.88
CA GLU A 73 -16.09 -4.73 -4.25
C GLU A 73 -16.68 -4.03 -3.00
N ALA A 74 -16.88 -4.77 -1.91
CA ALA A 74 -17.34 -4.20 -0.64
C ALA A 74 -16.33 -3.20 -0.06
N ALA A 75 -15.02 -3.48 -0.14
CA ALA A 75 -13.98 -2.55 0.25
C ALA A 75 -13.99 -1.29 -0.63
N TYR A 76 -14.13 -1.44 -1.94
CA TYR A 76 -14.24 -0.31 -2.86
C TYR A 76 -15.46 0.57 -2.57
N LYS A 77 -16.65 -0.02 -2.41
CA LYS A 77 -17.87 0.71 -2.07
C LYS A 77 -17.75 1.48 -0.76
N LEU A 78 -17.12 0.86 0.25
CA LEU A 78 -16.87 1.51 1.54
C LEU A 78 -15.95 2.73 1.38
N VAL A 79 -14.82 2.56 0.71
CA VAL A 79 -13.86 3.65 0.48
C VAL A 79 -14.46 4.74 -0.39
N ASN A 80 -15.15 4.38 -1.47
CA ASN A 80 -15.78 5.34 -2.37
C ASN A 80 -16.90 6.18 -1.68
N GLY A 81 -17.61 5.58 -0.75
CA GLY A 81 -18.61 6.30 0.06
C GLY A 81 -18.04 7.13 1.21
N PHE A 82 -16.78 6.89 1.59
CA PHE A 82 -16.14 7.56 2.72
C PHE A 82 -15.15 8.65 2.28
N MET A 83 -14.30 8.36 1.29
CA MET A 83 -13.21 9.23 0.87
C MET A 83 -13.70 10.43 0.05
N LYS A 84 -13.14 11.60 0.30
CA LYS A 84 -13.43 12.83 -0.44
C LYS A 84 -13.01 12.69 -1.92
N LEU A 85 -13.81 13.30 -2.80
CA LEU A 85 -13.62 13.17 -4.24
C LEU A 85 -12.25 13.68 -4.71
N GLU A 86 -11.79 14.80 -4.16
CA GLU A 86 -10.49 15.40 -4.48
C GLU A 86 -9.30 14.50 -4.13
N CYS A 87 -9.46 13.59 -3.17
CA CYS A 87 -8.39 12.68 -2.76
C CYS A 87 -8.11 11.55 -3.77
N TRP A 88 -9.02 11.31 -4.72
CA TRP A 88 -8.81 10.28 -5.75
C TRP A 88 -7.75 10.67 -6.77
N SER A 89 -7.81 11.89 -7.26
CA SER A 89 -6.94 12.36 -8.34
C SER A 89 -6.44 13.81 -8.19
N GLY A 90 -7.10 14.62 -7.35
CA GLY A 90 -6.78 16.04 -7.20
C GLY A 90 -5.58 16.30 -6.29
N TRP A 91 -5.30 15.44 -5.33
CA TRP A 91 -4.16 15.60 -4.41
C TRP A 91 -2.89 14.97 -5.01
N LYS A 92 -2.48 15.46 -6.18
CA LYS A 92 -1.27 15.05 -6.89
C LYS A 92 -0.35 16.27 -7.09
N GLY A 93 0.95 16.04 -6.90
CA GLY A 93 1.98 17.05 -7.01
C GLY A 93 2.76 17.30 -5.72
N PRO A 94 3.84 18.08 -5.77
CA PRO A 94 4.75 18.29 -4.66
C PRO A 94 4.10 18.96 -3.45
N GLU A 95 3.13 19.83 -3.68
CA GLU A 95 2.37 20.49 -2.62
C GLU A 95 1.38 19.58 -1.91
N TYR A 96 1.15 18.36 -2.43
CA TYR A 96 0.31 17.31 -1.84
C TYR A 96 1.13 16.11 -1.32
N GLY A 97 2.47 16.24 -1.32
CA GLY A 97 3.36 15.22 -0.75
C GLY A 97 3.71 14.07 -1.67
N ASN A 98 3.52 14.22 -2.99
CA ASN A 98 3.94 13.21 -3.95
C ASN A 98 4.62 13.84 -5.17
N GLN A 99 5.84 13.33 -5.48
CA GLN A 99 6.65 13.82 -6.60
C GLN A 99 7.66 12.75 -7.05
N GLY A 100 7.91 12.67 -8.35
CA GLY A 100 8.88 11.74 -8.92
C GLY A 100 10.30 11.93 -8.38
N SER A 101 11.05 10.85 -8.28
CA SER A 101 12.47 10.80 -7.84
C SER A 101 12.74 11.23 -6.40
N MET A 102 11.73 11.42 -5.58
CA MET A 102 11.90 11.85 -4.19
C MET A 102 12.24 10.69 -3.26
N THR A 103 12.98 11.02 -2.20
CA THR A 103 13.40 10.13 -1.12
C THR A 103 12.68 10.51 0.18
N ILE A 104 12.87 9.71 1.22
CA ILE A 104 12.37 10.02 2.57
C ILE A 104 12.93 11.34 3.12
N ARG A 105 14.11 11.79 2.67
CA ARG A 105 14.66 13.10 3.03
C ARG A 105 13.72 14.23 2.65
N TRP A 106 13.21 14.20 1.43
CA TRP A 106 12.27 15.21 0.94
C TRP A 106 10.95 15.20 1.74
N ALA A 107 10.43 14.02 2.06
CA ALA A 107 9.25 13.91 2.91
C ALA A 107 9.50 14.50 4.30
N HIS A 108 10.62 14.16 4.93
CA HIS A 108 11.02 14.66 6.24
C HIS A 108 11.11 16.20 6.28
N GLU A 109 11.65 16.82 5.23
CA GLU A 109 11.80 18.28 5.13
C GLU A 109 10.47 19.02 4.88
N ASN A 110 9.54 18.41 4.13
CA ASN A 110 8.34 19.10 3.65
C ASN A 110 7.05 18.69 4.37
N LEU A 111 7.05 17.64 5.19
CA LEU A 111 5.87 17.09 5.83
C LEU A 111 5.04 18.14 6.57
N GLY A 112 5.70 19.07 7.30
CA GLY A 112 4.99 20.12 8.04
C GLY A 112 4.09 20.97 7.15
N LYS A 113 4.56 21.34 5.94
CA LYS A 113 3.79 22.11 4.96
C LYS A 113 2.58 21.32 4.46
N TRP A 114 2.73 19.99 4.27
CA TRP A 114 1.64 19.14 3.80
C TRP A 114 0.59 18.93 4.88
N LEU A 115 0.99 18.71 6.12
CA LEU A 115 0.08 18.58 7.24
C LEU A 115 -0.70 19.88 7.48
N GLU A 116 -0.04 21.03 7.43
CA GLU A 116 -0.67 22.34 7.53
C GLU A 116 -1.70 22.58 6.40
N LYS A 117 -1.33 22.26 5.15
CA LYS A 117 -2.18 22.46 3.96
C LYS A 117 -3.36 21.50 3.91
N LEU A 118 -3.12 20.21 4.16
CA LEU A 118 -4.07 19.14 3.85
C LEU A 118 -4.83 18.67 5.10
N ASN A 119 -4.19 18.73 6.26
CA ASN A 119 -4.68 18.16 7.53
C ASN A 119 -5.45 16.84 7.29
N PRO A 120 -4.80 15.78 6.74
CA PRO A 120 -5.50 14.60 6.28
C PRO A 120 -5.94 13.71 7.46
N GLU A 121 -7.14 13.11 7.35
CA GLU A 121 -7.62 12.12 8.32
C GLU A 121 -6.78 10.84 8.27
N VAL A 122 -6.37 10.43 7.05
CA VAL A 122 -5.48 9.29 6.83
C VAL A 122 -4.37 9.67 5.85
N ALA A 123 -3.16 9.20 6.09
CA ALA A 123 -2.04 9.29 5.16
C ALA A 123 -1.50 7.90 4.82
N LEU A 124 -1.45 7.55 3.53
CA LEU A 124 -0.71 6.40 3.03
C LEU A 124 0.68 6.85 2.63
N ILE A 125 1.71 6.25 3.20
CA ILE A 125 3.11 6.67 3.04
C ILE A 125 3.92 5.56 2.37
N MET A 126 4.58 5.87 1.24
CA MET A 126 5.55 4.99 0.59
C MET A 126 6.70 5.79 0.00
N PHE A 127 7.85 5.77 0.67
CA PHE A 127 9.16 6.16 0.16
C PHE A 127 10.12 4.99 0.34
N GLY A 128 11.25 5.01 -0.34
CA GLY A 128 12.28 3.98 -0.21
C GLY A 128 12.85 3.50 -1.55
N THR A 129 12.06 3.51 -2.63
CA THR A 129 12.51 3.03 -3.95
C THR A 129 13.71 3.84 -4.47
N ASN A 130 13.69 5.17 -4.31
CA ASN A 130 14.81 6.03 -4.67
C ASN A 130 15.90 6.04 -3.59
N ASP A 131 15.52 5.81 -2.34
CA ASP A 131 16.42 5.73 -1.19
C ASP A 131 17.42 4.58 -1.32
N LEU A 132 17.07 3.49 -1.99
CA LEU A 132 17.97 2.37 -2.27
C LEU A 132 19.32 2.80 -2.86
N HIS A 133 19.40 3.92 -3.57
CA HIS A 133 20.65 4.41 -4.18
C HIS A 133 21.40 5.41 -3.32
N SER A 134 20.71 6.24 -2.56
CA SER A 134 21.28 7.48 -2.03
C SER A 134 21.09 7.72 -0.54
N VAL A 135 20.26 6.94 0.13
CA VAL A 135 19.99 7.10 1.56
C VAL A 135 20.44 5.84 2.30
N PRO A 136 21.36 5.91 3.27
CA PRO A 136 21.68 4.76 4.12
C PRO A 136 20.46 4.23 4.87
N LEU A 137 20.43 2.93 5.14
CA LEU A 137 19.31 2.28 5.82
C LEU A 137 18.97 2.92 7.17
N GLU A 138 19.99 3.19 7.98
CA GLU A 138 19.81 3.83 9.29
C GLU A 138 19.14 5.21 9.18
N GLU A 139 19.55 6.01 8.20
CA GLU A 139 18.95 7.32 7.95
C GLU A 139 17.50 7.15 7.42
N TYR A 140 17.26 6.19 6.53
CA TYR A 140 15.93 5.86 6.03
C TYR A 140 14.99 5.49 7.18
N GLU A 141 15.42 4.59 8.07
CA GLU A 141 14.65 4.19 9.26
C GLU A 141 14.35 5.39 10.18
N ALA A 142 15.37 6.19 10.49
CA ALA A 142 15.23 7.34 11.38
C ALA A 142 14.23 8.36 10.83
N LYS A 143 14.37 8.74 9.55
CA LYS A 143 13.51 9.73 8.91
C LYS A 143 12.09 9.21 8.66
N THR A 144 11.94 7.92 8.28
CA THR A 144 10.62 7.31 8.13
C THR A 144 9.88 7.30 9.46
N ARG A 145 10.55 6.92 10.55
CA ARG A 145 9.99 6.94 11.90
C ARG A 145 9.54 8.33 12.32
N ASP A 146 10.33 9.36 12.04
CA ASP A 146 9.99 10.76 12.34
C ASP A 146 8.79 11.24 11.51
N VAL A 147 8.77 10.96 10.21
CA VAL A 147 7.64 11.30 9.33
C VAL A 147 6.34 10.67 9.82
N VAL A 148 6.37 9.37 10.18
CA VAL A 148 5.20 8.69 10.74
C VAL A 148 4.76 9.34 12.05
N ARG A 149 5.67 9.54 13.01
CA ARG A 149 5.34 10.15 14.32
C ARG A 149 4.69 11.51 14.17
N ARG A 150 5.23 12.37 13.32
CA ARG A 150 4.67 13.71 13.06
C ARG A 150 3.25 13.66 12.48
N CYS A 151 2.94 12.66 11.64
CA CYS A 151 1.57 12.42 11.20
C CYS A 151 0.67 11.99 12.39
N LEU A 152 1.14 11.07 13.23
CA LEU A 152 0.39 10.60 14.41
C LEU A 152 0.15 11.73 15.42
N ASP A 153 1.14 12.62 15.62
CA ASP A 153 1.02 13.79 16.50
C ASP A 153 -0.02 14.79 15.97
N ASN A 154 -0.17 14.90 14.64
CA ASN A 154 -1.23 15.68 13.98
C ASN A 154 -2.63 15.08 14.12
N GLY A 155 -2.77 13.86 14.64
CA GLY A 155 -4.03 13.12 14.65
C GLY A 155 -4.33 12.37 13.36
N THR A 156 -3.39 12.35 12.41
CA THR A 156 -3.51 11.64 11.13
C THR A 156 -3.21 10.16 11.31
N VAL A 157 -4.15 9.29 10.99
CA VAL A 157 -3.94 7.83 10.94
C VAL A 157 -2.99 7.50 9.80
N VAL A 158 -1.94 6.72 10.05
CA VAL A 158 -0.95 6.37 9.04
C VAL A 158 -1.13 4.92 8.58
N ILE A 159 -1.10 4.72 7.26
CA ILE A 159 -0.90 3.41 6.61
C ILE A 159 0.51 3.43 6.03
N LEU A 160 1.43 2.69 6.64
CA LEU A 160 2.79 2.59 6.12
C LEU A 160 2.89 1.49 5.06
N THR A 161 3.49 1.80 3.91
CA THR A 161 3.57 0.88 2.78
C THR A 161 5.01 0.47 2.51
N THR A 162 5.26 -0.84 2.35
CA THR A 162 6.56 -1.35 1.92
C THR A 162 6.80 -1.08 0.44
N ILE A 163 8.06 -0.80 0.06
CA ILE A 163 8.44 -0.64 -1.35
C ILE A 163 8.38 -1.97 -2.10
N PRO A 164 8.08 -1.95 -3.42
CA PRO A 164 8.13 -3.16 -4.24
C PRO A 164 9.57 -3.67 -4.40
N PRO A 165 9.76 -4.92 -4.85
CA PRO A 165 11.06 -5.41 -5.30
C PRO A 165 11.57 -4.56 -6.47
N ARG A 166 12.90 -4.43 -6.61
CA ARG A 166 13.55 -3.64 -7.66
C ARG A 166 14.58 -4.47 -8.40
N HIS A 167 14.61 -4.35 -9.73
CA HIS A 167 15.59 -5.00 -10.59
C HIS A 167 17.03 -4.74 -10.13
N GLY A 168 17.85 -5.80 -10.07
CA GLY A 168 19.25 -5.72 -9.64
C GLY A 168 19.46 -5.38 -8.16
N MET A 169 18.39 -5.12 -7.39
CA MET A 169 18.48 -4.69 -5.98
C MET A 169 17.51 -5.42 -5.06
N LEU A 170 17.10 -6.65 -5.40
CA LEU A 170 16.07 -7.39 -4.66
C LEU A 170 16.39 -7.49 -3.17
N GLU A 171 17.59 -7.93 -2.80
CA GLU A 171 17.95 -8.10 -1.40
C GLU A 171 17.95 -6.76 -0.63
N LYS A 172 18.44 -5.69 -1.26
CA LYS A 172 18.38 -4.35 -0.67
C LYS A 172 16.93 -3.88 -0.52
N SER A 173 16.06 -4.13 -1.50
CA SER A 173 14.63 -3.81 -1.42
C SER A 173 13.95 -4.55 -0.27
N LYS A 174 14.28 -5.83 -0.04
CA LYS A 174 13.78 -6.61 1.10
C LYS A 174 14.19 -6.01 2.44
N VAL A 175 15.44 -5.54 2.56
CA VAL A 175 15.94 -4.90 3.79
C VAL A 175 15.18 -3.62 4.09
N TYR A 176 14.91 -2.75 3.08
CA TYR A 176 14.14 -1.52 3.28
C TYR A 176 12.65 -1.81 3.54
N ALA A 177 12.10 -2.85 2.92
CA ALA A 177 10.75 -3.31 3.23
C ALA A 177 10.65 -3.81 4.68
N GLU A 178 11.65 -4.56 5.18
CA GLU A 178 11.68 -5.01 6.58
C GLU A 178 11.83 -3.82 7.56
N ALA A 179 12.58 -2.80 7.20
CA ALA A 179 12.64 -1.57 7.98
C ALA A 179 11.25 -0.92 8.13
N ALA A 180 10.47 -0.86 7.05
CA ALA A 180 9.10 -0.34 7.11
C ALA A 180 8.19 -1.22 7.98
N ARG A 181 8.28 -2.57 7.89
CA ARG A 181 7.55 -3.50 8.76
C ARG A 181 7.89 -3.30 10.23
N LYS A 182 9.18 -3.18 10.54
CA LYS A 182 9.67 -2.90 11.90
C LYS A 182 9.10 -1.60 12.45
N ILE A 183 9.13 -0.52 11.65
CA ILE A 183 8.58 0.78 12.05
C ILE A 183 7.06 0.70 12.25
N ALA A 184 6.34 -0.03 11.39
CA ALA A 184 4.90 -0.21 11.54
C ALA A 184 4.56 -0.92 12.86
N ARG A 185 5.29 -1.99 13.21
CA ARG A 185 5.13 -2.67 14.51
C ARG A 185 5.47 -1.75 15.69
N GLU A 186 6.63 -1.08 15.66
CA GLU A 186 7.09 -0.18 16.73
C GLU A 186 6.13 0.99 17.02
N LEU A 187 5.48 1.51 16.00
CA LEU A 187 4.58 2.66 16.09
C LEU A 187 3.10 2.27 16.09
N HIS A 188 2.80 0.97 16.08
CA HIS A 188 1.45 0.43 16.04
C HIS A 188 0.61 1.07 14.94
N VAL A 189 1.13 1.12 13.71
CA VAL A 189 0.41 1.63 12.54
C VAL A 189 0.04 0.51 11.57
N PRO A 190 -1.10 0.62 10.86
CA PRO A 190 -1.45 -0.32 9.79
C PRO A 190 -0.35 -0.42 8.75
N LEU A 191 -0.03 -1.64 8.36
CA LEU A 191 0.93 -1.95 7.31
C LEU A 191 0.22 -2.35 6.02
N CYS A 192 0.57 -1.72 4.91
CA CYS A 192 0.26 -2.15 3.55
C CYS A 192 1.50 -2.87 2.97
N ASP A 193 1.58 -4.19 3.12
CA ASP A 193 2.78 -4.94 2.73
C ASP A 193 2.79 -5.29 1.24
N TYR A 194 3.00 -4.27 0.40
CA TYR A 194 3.05 -4.42 -1.04
C TYR A 194 4.23 -5.30 -1.50
N SER A 195 5.39 -5.21 -0.83
CA SER A 195 6.55 -6.06 -1.10
C SER A 195 6.21 -7.55 -0.96
N ALA A 196 5.60 -7.92 0.16
CA ALA A 196 5.24 -9.32 0.42
C ALA A 196 4.21 -9.83 -0.61
N GLU A 197 3.20 -9.04 -0.96
CA GLU A 197 2.20 -9.43 -1.96
C GLU A 197 2.80 -9.57 -3.36
N CYS A 198 3.79 -8.75 -3.75
CA CYS A 198 4.53 -8.94 -5.00
C CYS A 198 5.25 -10.29 -5.03
N LEU A 199 6.06 -10.57 -4.01
CA LEU A 199 6.89 -11.79 -3.97
C LEU A 199 6.06 -13.07 -3.73
N LYS A 200 4.93 -12.98 -3.03
CA LYS A 200 3.99 -14.09 -2.84
C LYS A 200 3.31 -14.48 -4.15
N ARG A 201 2.87 -13.50 -4.94
CA ARG A 201 2.15 -13.77 -6.19
C ARG A 201 3.07 -14.18 -7.33
N ARG A 202 4.28 -13.63 -7.38
CA ARG A 202 5.30 -13.93 -8.38
C ARG A 202 6.68 -14.03 -7.73
N PRO A 203 7.02 -15.16 -7.10
CA PRO A 203 8.27 -15.30 -6.34
C PRO A 203 9.53 -15.25 -7.23
N GLU A 204 9.43 -15.67 -8.50
CA GLU A 204 10.58 -15.85 -9.40
C GLU A 204 10.54 -14.96 -10.64
N ASP A 205 9.37 -14.48 -11.04
CA ASP A 205 9.14 -13.81 -12.32
C ASP A 205 8.39 -12.47 -12.20
N TRP A 206 8.56 -11.79 -11.07
CA TRP A 206 7.99 -10.48 -10.77
C TRP A 206 8.58 -9.35 -11.62
N ASP A 207 9.81 -9.54 -12.11
CA ASP A 207 10.66 -8.52 -12.73
C ASP A 207 10.45 -8.46 -14.24
N GLY A 208 9.83 -7.42 -14.73
CA GLY A 208 9.65 -7.17 -16.15
C GLY A 208 10.94 -6.79 -16.88
N ALA A 209 12.01 -6.39 -16.16
CA ALA A 209 13.31 -6.10 -16.77
C ALA A 209 14.06 -7.36 -17.24
N ASP A 210 13.69 -8.54 -16.76
CA ASP A 210 14.30 -9.80 -17.18
C ASP A 210 14.26 -9.99 -18.70
N GLU A 211 15.31 -10.59 -19.24
CA GLU A 211 15.50 -10.80 -20.70
C GLU A 211 14.34 -11.58 -21.34
N LYS A 212 13.73 -12.52 -20.63
CA LYS A 212 12.56 -13.28 -21.12
C LYS A 212 11.35 -12.41 -21.47
N PHE A 213 11.30 -11.16 -20.99
CA PHE A 213 10.24 -10.20 -21.28
C PHE A 213 10.66 -9.11 -22.27
N ARG A 214 11.79 -9.23 -22.95
CA ARG A 214 12.36 -8.21 -23.86
C ARG A 214 11.43 -7.74 -24.97
N GLU A 215 10.46 -8.56 -25.36
CA GLU A 215 9.50 -8.23 -26.43
C GLU A 215 8.42 -7.23 -25.99
N TYR A 216 8.22 -7.11 -24.68
CA TYR A 216 7.29 -6.13 -24.11
C TYR A 216 7.92 -4.74 -24.03
N LYS A 217 7.09 -3.71 -24.03
CA LYS A 217 7.54 -2.31 -23.99
C LYS A 217 7.10 -1.64 -22.68
N ASP A 218 8.01 -0.89 -22.10
CA ASP A 218 7.76 0.00 -20.97
C ASP A 218 6.93 -0.64 -19.84
N TYR A 219 5.75 -0.11 -19.60
CA TYR A 219 4.85 -0.59 -18.56
C TYR A 219 3.91 -1.71 -19.02
N ASP A 220 3.89 -2.05 -20.32
CA ASP A 220 2.93 -3.00 -20.91
C ASP A 220 3.40 -4.47 -20.78
N VAL A 221 4.26 -4.76 -19.84
CA VAL A 221 4.76 -6.11 -19.53
C VAL A 221 3.87 -6.77 -18.46
N PRO A 222 3.40 -8.03 -18.65
CA PRO A 222 2.50 -8.71 -17.72
C PRO A 222 3.24 -9.32 -16.53
N THR A 223 3.91 -8.48 -15.76
CA THR A 223 4.66 -8.79 -14.53
C THR A 223 4.22 -7.83 -13.43
N LEU A 224 4.94 -7.75 -12.31
CA LEU A 224 4.63 -6.80 -11.24
C LEU A 224 5.50 -5.54 -11.28
N ILE A 225 6.70 -5.66 -11.86
CA ILE A 225 7.60 -4.52 -12.12
C ILE A 225 7.75 -4.36 -13.63
N ALA A 226 7.72 -3.12 -14.09
CA ALA A 226 7.81 -2.76 -15.50
C ALA A 226 9.20 -3.05 -16.10
N ARG A 227 9.36 -2.84 -17.43
CA ARG A 227 10.62 -3.01 -18.14
C ARG A 227 11.75 -2.13 -17.63
N ASP A 228 11.44 -1.02 -16.97
CA ASP A 228 12.46 -0.15 -16.35
C ASP A 228 13.05 -0.73 -15.05
N GLY A 229 12.51 -1.83 -14.54
CA GLY A 229 12.97 -2.50 -13.33
C GLY A 229 12.69 -1.76 -12.03
N VAL A 230 11.88 -0.70 -12.07
CA VAL A 230 11.63 0.21 -10.93
C VAL A 230 10.16 0.38 -10.63
N HIS A 231 9.39 0.77 -11.64
CA HIS A 231 7.98 1.10 -11.46
C HIS A 231 7.09 -0.15 -11.55
N PRO A 232 5.96 -0.17 -10.87
CA PRO A 232 4.95 -1.18 -11.10
C PRO A 232 4.53 -1.21 -12.57
N SER A 233 4.31 -2.39 -13.13
CA SER A 233 3.77 -2.54 -14.47
C SER A 233 2.32 -2.10 -14.55
N ASN A 234 1.87 -1.76 -15.77
CA ASN A 234 0.49 -1.35 -16.04
C ASN A 234 0.06 -1.79 -17.44
N PRO A 235 0.06 -3.10 -17.73
CA PRO A 235 -0.27 -3.60 -19.06
C PRO A 235 -1.73 -3.34 -19.39
N LYS A 236 -1.98 -2.90 -20.62
CA LYS A 236 -3.33 -2.54 -21.11
C LYS A 236 -4.31 -3.70 -21.01
N ALA A 237 -3.84 -4.93 -21.24
CA ALA A 237 -4.65 -6.15 -21.16
C ALA A 237 -5.26 -6.36 -19.77
N PHE A 238 -4.57 -5.92 -18.71
CA PHE A 238 -4.97 -6.08 -17.31
C PHE A 238 -5.35 -4.76 -16.64
N SER A 239 -5.56 -3.69 -17.41
CA SER A 239 -5.97 -2.40 -16.84
C SER A 239 -7.31 -2.52 -16.10
N GLY A 240 -7.29 -2.18 -14.82
CA GLY A 240 -8.47 -2.27 -13.94
C GLY A 240 -8.98 -3.68 -13.68
N ASP A 241 -8.23 -4.72 -13.99
CA ASP A 241 -8.62 -6.12 -13.79
C ASP A 241 -8.17 -6.64 -12.41
N TYR A 242 -9.13 -6.79 -11.50
CA TYR A 242 -8.92 -7.27 -10.14
C TYR A 242 -9.13 -8.79 -9.97
N SER A 243 -9.16 -9.56 -11.08
CA SER A 243 -9.03 -11.02 -11.02
C SER A 243 -7.67 -11.44 -10.48
N GLU A 244 -7.53 -12.70 -10.06
CA GLU A 244 -6.22 -13.24 -9.62
C GLU A 244 -5.15 -13.14 -10.73
N GLU A 245 -5.54 -13.26 -12.00
CA GLU A 245 -4.63 -13.08 -13.13
C GLU A 245 -4.22 -11.61 -13.26
N GLY A 246 -5.14 -10.66 -13.17
CA GLY A 246 -4.84 -9.23 -13.19
C GLY A 246 -3.93 -8.80 -12.04
N LEU A 247 -4.19 -9.30 -10.81
CA LEU A 247 -3.37 -9.06 -9.63
C LEU A 247 -1.95 -9.65 -9.74
N ARG A 248 -1.75 -10.66 -10.58
CA ARG A 248 -0.42 -11.25 -10.86
C ARG A 248 0.30 -10.58 -12.02
N SER A 249 -0.44 -9.90 -12.91
CA SER A 249 0.07 -9.42 -14.18
C SER A 249 0.16 -7.90 -14.28
N SER A 250 -0.29 -7.16 -13.27
CA SER A 250 -0.18 -5.71 -13.22
C SER A 250 0.19 -5.23 -11.82
N GLY A 251 1.38 -4.65 -11.70
CA GLY A 251 1.87 -4.12 -10.43
C GLY A 251 1.01 -2.98 -9.90
N PHE A 252 0.49 -2.09 -10.76
CA PHE A 252 -0.40 -1.03 -10.30
C PHE A 252 -1.77 -1.55 -9.85
N VAL A 253 -2.34 -2.56 -10.52
CA VAL A 253 -3.58 -3.20 -10.06
C VAL A 253 -3.37 -3.85 -8.69
N LEU A 254 -2.27 -4.59 -8.50
CA LEU A 254 -1.93 -5.18 -7.21
C LEU A 254 -1.74 -4.10 -6.14
N ARG A 255 -1.01 -3.02 -6.43
CA ARG A 255 -0.79 -1.93 -5.48
C ARG A 255 -2.10 -1.26 -5.06
N ASN A 256 -2.99 -1.01 -6.02
CA ASN A 256 -4.32 -0.46 -5.75
C ASN A 256 -5.12 -1.41 -4.86
N TYR A 257 -5.09 -2.71 -5.15
CA TYR A 257 -5.78 -3.73 -4.37
C TYR A 257 -5.32 -3.73 -2.89
N VAL A 258 -4.01 -3.86 -2.64
CA VAL A 258 -3.50 -3.94 -1.26
C VAL A 258 -3.73 -2.64 -0.49
N SER A 259 -3.60 -1.49 -1.15
CA SER A 259 -3.85 -0.18 -0.55
C SER A 259 -5.34 0.03 -0.24
N LEU A 260 -6.22 -0.42 -1.13
CA LEU A 260 -7.68 -0.38 -0.94
C LEU A 260 -8.10 -1.23 0.28
N GLN A 261 -7.58 -2.45 0.40
CA GLN A 261 -7.86 -3.32 1.54
C GLN A 261 -7.39 -2.71 2.85
N ALA A 262 -6.16 -2.17 2.87
CA ALA A 262 -5.60 -1.51 4.05
C ALA A 262 -6.44 -0.29 4.49
N TYR A 263 -6.84 0.57 3.56
CA TYR A 263 -7.65 1.73 3.88
C TYR A 263 -9.08 1.34 4.30
N ALA A 264 -9.69 0.36 3.65
CA ALA A 264 -10.99 -0.17 4.06
C ALA A 264 -10.95 -0.76 5.48
N ALA A 265 -9.86 -1.43 5.88
CA ALA A 265 -9.66 -1.93 7.24
C ALA A 265 -9.59 -0.76 8.25
N VAL A 266 -8.85 0.31 7.94
CA VAL A 266 -8.79 1.52 8.78
C VAL A 266 -10.19 2.15 8.94
N ILE A 267 -10.93 2.30 7.85
CA ILE A 267 -12.29 2.87 7.92
C ILE A 267 -13.18 2.02 8.84
N ARG A 268 -13.19 0.69 8.67
CA ARG A 268 -14.03 -0.22 9.48
C ARG A 268 -13.69 -0.20 10.96
N SER A 269 -12.38 -0.20 11.27
CA SER A 269 -11.90 -0.46 12.65
C SER A 269 -11.63 0.81 13.45
N VAL A 270 -11.36 1.94 12.79
CA VAL A 270 -10.95 3.19 13.44
C VAL A 270 -11.93 4.33 13.19
N LEU A 271 -12.27 4.59 11.90
CA LEU A 271 -12.95 5.82 11.52
C LEU A 271 -14.48 5.73 11.55
N ALA A 272 -15.05 4.54 11.36
CA ALA A 272 -16.49 4.31 11.37
C ALA A 272 -17.06 3.98 12.75
N VAL A 273 -16.21 3.79 13.76
CA VAL A 273 -16.64 3.50 15.14
C VAL A 273 -17.14 4.81 15.77
N LYS A 274 -18.44 4.84 16.09
CA LYS A 274 -19.07 5.93 16.88
C LYS A 274 -18.92 5.66 18.35
#